data_c3f0c2615649e8519f097a1dbe2054c1
#
_entry.id   c3f0c2615649e8519f097a1dbe2054c1
#
_cell.length_a   1.000
_cell.length_b   1.000
_cell.length_c   1.000
_cell.angle_alpha   90.00
_cell.angle_beta   90.00
_cell.angle_gamma   90.00
#
_symmetry.space_group_name_H-M   'P 1'
#
loop_
_entity.id
_entity.type
_entity.pdbx_description
1 polymer ?
#
loop_
_entity_poly.entity_id
_entity_poly.type
_entity_poly.pdbx_seq_one_letter_code
_entity_poly.pdbx_strand_id
1 'polypeptide(L)'
;MEYPLRGKTALITGGSRGIGRAIALGLASYGAAVVIGYVKNEARAREVVKTIADAGGKSAAVQADLSRPTEAIRLFDEAERTVGALDIVVANAADIVVKPLADCTEEDYDRIFDTNTKGVFFTLKEAARRLKDGGRIIVSSTGGTRMFFPGQSLYLGSKGAVEQFVRALSWELGNRGITVNAISPGPTETDMMQDRYRDKAAAMSPFNRIGDPADIAAVAMFLATDAGRWVTGQNIGAGGGAF
;
A
#
# COMPACT_ATOMS: atom_id res chain seq x y z
N MET A 1 -27.13 0.65 6.37
CA MET A 1 -25.79 1.17 5.95
C MET A 1 -25.52 0.66 4.55
N GLU A 2 -25.15 1.56 3.66
CA GLU A 2 -24.72 1.19 2.30
C GLU A 2 -23.27 0.68 2.37
N TYR A 3 -23.01 -0.52 1.81
CA TYR A 3 -21.65 -1.09 1.74
C TYR A 3 -21.10 -0.94 0.32
N PRO A 4 -20.34 0.15 0.01
CA PRO A 4 -19.94 0.48 -1.36
C PRO A 4 -19.09 -0.59 -2.05
N LEU A 5 -18.43 -1.47 -1.27
CA LEU A 5 -17.59 -2.55 -1.78
C LEU A 5 -18.18 -3.94 -1.52
N ARG A 6 -19.50 -4.03 -1.30
CA ARG A 6 -20.16 -5.32 -1.11
C ARG A 6 -19.97 -6.22 -2.33
N GLY A 7 -19.50 -7.45 -2.10
CA GLY A 7 -19.20 -8.42 -3.16
C GLY A 7 -17.89 -8.17 -3.89
N LYS A 8 -17.12 -7.14 -3.50
CA LYS A 8 -15.76 -6.90 -3.99
C LYS A 8 -14.73 -7.67 -3.17
N THR A 9 -13.60 -7.94 -3.80
CA THR A 9 -12.47 -8.68 -3.23
C THR A 9 -11.20 -7.86 -3.31
N ALA A 10 -10.40 -7.86 -2.27
CA ALA A 10 -9.21 -7.04 -2.16
C ALA A 10 -7.98 -7.83 -1.65
N LEU A 11 -6.83 -7.56 -2.24
CA LEU A 11 -5.53 -8.01 -1.77
C LEU A 11 -4.68 -6.82 -1.33
N ILE A 12 -4.15 -6.85 -0.08
CA ILE A 12 -3.29 -5.81 0.46
C ILE A 12 -1.94 -6.41 0.85
N THR A 13 -0.86 -5.95 0.25
CA THR A 13 0.48 -6.34 0.67
C THR A 13 0.94 -5.53 1.87
N GLY A 14 1.64 -6.16 2.84
CA GLY A 14 2.02 -5.48 4.07
C GLY A 14 0.84 -5.05 4.94
N GLY A 15 -0.24 -5.85 4.96
CA GLY A 15 -1.51 -5.53 5.61
C GLY A 15 -1.57 -5.78 7.12
N SER A 16 -0.50 -6.26 7.76
CA SER A 16 -0.53 -6.65 9.18
C SER A 16 -0.33 -5.50 10.17
N ARG A 17 0.09 -4.31 9.73
CA ARG A 17 0.36 -3.14 10.58
C ARG A 17 0.23 -1.81 9.82
N GLY A 18 0.25 -0.71 10.58
CA GLY A 18 0.31 0.65 10.05
C GLY A 18 -0.76 0.97 9.01
N ILE A 19 -0.36 1.63 7.94
CA ILE A 19 -1.25 2.05 6.85
C ILE A 19 -1.94 0.85 6.19
N GLY A 20 -1.20 -0.24 5.92
CA GLY A 20 -1.78 -1.44 5.30
C GLY A 20 -2.89 -2.07 6.12
N ARG A 21 -2.73 -2.13 7.46
CA ARG A 21 -3.77 -2.57 8.39
C ARG A 21 -5.00 -1.66 8.33
N ALA A 22 -4.78 -0.35 8.38
CA ALA A 22 -5.88 0.62 8.33
C ALA A 22 -6.67 0.50 7.01
N ILE A 23 -5.99 0.34 5.88
CA ILE A 23 -6.63 0.11 4.57
C ILE A 23 -7.40 -1.22 4.57
N ALA A 24 -6.84 -2.30 5.12
CA ALA A 24 -7.50 -3.60 5.17
C ALA A 24 -8.81 -3.53 5.98
N LEU A 25 -8.76 -2.90 7.16
CA LEU A 25 -9.94 -2.67 8.00
C LEU A 25 -10.97 -1.77 7.30
N GLY A 26 -10.52 -0.71 6.63
CA GLY A 26 -11.40 0.20 5.88
C GLY A 26 -12.11 -0.51 4.72
N LEU A 27 -11.40 -1.30 3.90
CA LEU A 27 -12.00 -2.05 2.80
C LEU A 27 -13.02 -3.07 3.32
N ALA A 28 -12.71 -3.77 4.42
CA ALA A 28 -13.63 -4.71 5.05
C ALA A 28 -14.88 -4.01 5.61
N SER A 29 -14.74 -2.84 6.25
CA SER A 29 -15.87 -2.06 6.74
C SER A 29 -16.79 -1.55 5.63
N TYR A 30 -16.27 -1.40 4.41
CA TYR A 30 -17.05 -1.07 3.20
C TYR A 30 -17.64 -2.31 2.51
N GLY A 31 -17.45 -3.50 3.09
CA GLY A 31 -18.08 -4.76 2.65
C GLY A 31 -17.22 -5.62 1.73
N ALA A 32 -15.95 -5.28 1.49
CA ALA A 32 -15.04 -6.13 0.71
C ALA A 32 -14.60 -7.37 1.50
N ALA A 33 -14.40 -8.48 0.79
CA ALA A 33 -13.62 -9.61 1.30
C ALA A 33 -12.13 -9.32 1.11
N VAL A 34 -11.32 -9.46 2.17
CA VAL A 34 -9.95 -8.95 2.23
C VAL A 34 -8.94 -10.07 2.45
N VAL A 35 -7.89 -10.11 1.64
CA VAL A 35 -6.68 -10.90 1.91
C VAL A 35 -5.53 -9.95 2.21
N ILE A 36 -4.80 -10.19 3.29
CA ILE A 36 -3.60 -9.44 3.62
C ILE A 36 -2.35 -10.30 3.45
N GLY A 37 -1.33 -9.76 2.76
CA GLY A 37 0.02 -10.30 2.72
C GLY A 37 0.85 -9.80 3.90
N TYR A 38 1.67 -10.65 4.52
CA TYR A 38 2.61 -10.29 5.56
C TYR A 38 3.92 -11.11 5.43
N VAL A 39 5.02 -10.65 6.07
CA VAL A 39 6.32 -11.37 5.98
C VAL A 39 6.64 -12.07 7.29
N LYS A 40 6.73 -11.36 8.42
CA LYS A 40 7.30 -11.89 9.67
C LYS A 40 6.30 -12.03 10.81
N ASN A 41 5.36 -11.13 10.95
CA ASN A 41 4.53 -11.05 12.15
C ASN A 41 3.15 -11.67 11.91
N GLU A 42 3.08 -12.99 12.05
CA GLU A 42 1.85 -13.75 11.93
C GLU A 42 0.81 -13.36 12.99
N ALA A 43 1.24 -13.10 14.22
CA ALA A 43 0.33 -12.73 15.30
C ALA A 43 -0.44 -11.44 14.97
N ARG A 44 0.25 -10.40 14.49
CA ARG A 44 -0.41 -9.16 14.02
C ARG A 44 -1.31 -9.40 12.81
N ALA A 45 -0.91 -10.27 11.88
CA ALA A 45 -1.75 -10.58 10.72
C ALA A 45 -3.04 -11.30 11.16
N ARG A 46 -2.95 -12.25 12.09
CA ARG A 46 -4.11 -12.94 12.69
C ARG A 46 -5.02 -11.97 13.48
N GLU A 47 -4.45 -10.98 14.16
CA GLU A 47 -5.23 -9.94 14.85
C GLU A 47 -6.09 -9.13 13.86
N VAL A 48 -5.53 -8.74 12.70
CA VAL A 48 -6.29 -8.04 11.66
C VAL A 48 -7.44 -8.90 11.14
N VAL A 49 -7.17 -10.18 10.83
CA VAL A 49 -8.18 -11.14 10.38
C VAL A 49 -9.28 -11.29 11.43
N LYS A 50 -8.90 -11.44 12.70
CA LYS A 50 -9.86 -11.53 13.81
C LYS A 50 -10.72 -10.27 13.91
N THR A 51 -10.12 -9.10 13.87
CA THR A 51 -10.85 -7.82 13.94
C THR A 51 -11.89 -7.70 12.83
N ILE A 52 -11.54 -8.10 11.60
CA ILE A 52 -12.47 -8.10 10.48
C ILE A 52 -13.60 -9.13 10.70
N ALA A 53 -13.27 -10.33 11.17
CA ALA A 53 -14.23 -11.38 11.43
C ALA A 53 -15.21 -11.02 12.56
N ASP A 54 -14.72 -10.42 13.65
CA ASP A 54 -15.55 -9.93 14.77
C ASP A 54 -16.55 -8.85 14.31
N ALA A 55 -16.21 -8.09 13.26
CA ALA A 55 -17.11 -7.14 12.62
C ALA A 55 -18.03 -7.76 11.54
N GLY A 56 -18.01 -9.09 11.38
CA GLY A 56 -18.83 -9.82 10.40
C GLY A 56 -18.27 -9.80 8.97
N GLY A 57 -17.06 -9.32 8.77
CA GLY A 57 -16.37 -9.29 7.47
C GLY A 57 -15.67 -10.62 7.15
N LYS A 58 -15.26 -10.77 5.89
CA LYS A 58 -14.49 -11.92 5.40
C LYS A 58 -13.03 -11.50 5.19
N SER A 59 -12.09 -12.25 5.78
CA SER A 59 -10.66 -11.99 5.55
C SER A 59 -9.78 -13.22 5.75
N ALA A 60 -8.57 -13.16 5.19
CA ALA A 60 -7.50 -14.13 5.41
C ALA A 60 -6.14 -13.44 5.42
N ALA A 61 -5.13 -14.11 5.96
CA ALA A 61 -3.75 -13.66 5.95
C ALA A 61 -2.86 -14.70 5.27
N VAL A 62 -1.97 -14.25 4.40
CA VAL A 62 -1.03 -15.08 3.64
C VAL A 62 0.38 -14.58 3.89
N GLN A 63 1.27 -15.46 4.34
CA GLN A 63 2.69 -15.11 4.46
C GLN A 63 3.33 -15.07 3.08
N ALA A 64 3.96 -13.96 2.71
CA ALA A 64 4.67 -13.82 1.44
C ALA A 64 5.79 -12.77 1.55
N ASP A 65 7.00 -13.16 1.17
CA ASP A 65 8.16 -12.29 1.08
C ASP A 65 8.31 -11.79 -0.37
N LEU A 66 7.80 -10.59 -0.63
CA LEU A 66 7.74 -10.02 -1.96
C LEU A 66 9.10 -9.58 -2.54
N SER A 67 10.19 -9.66 -1.77
CA SER A 67 11.54 -9.53 -2.35
C SER A 67 11.83 -10.61 -3.39
N ARG A 68 11.05 -11.70 -3.38
CA ARG A 68 11.11 -12.83 -4.31
C ARG A 68 9.90 -12.82 -5.25
N PRO A 69 10.10 -12.69 -6.57
CA PRO A 69 9.00 -12.60 -7.54
C PRO A 69 8.00 -13.78 -7.51
N THR A 70 8.49 -14.99 -7.23
CA THR A 70 7.64 -16.19 -7.10
C THR A 70 6.62 -16.10 -5.98
N GLU A 71 6.96 -15.36 -4.92
CA GLU A 71 6.05 -15.15 -3.80
C GLU A 71 4.89 -14.20 -4.14
N ALA A 72 5.08 -13.26 -5.07
CA ALA A 72 3.98 -12.47 -5.60
C ALA A 72 2.96 -13.36 -6.32
N ILE A 73 3.43 -14.27 -7.19
CA ILE A 73 2.56 -15.22 -7.90
C ILE A 73 1.78 -16.06 -6.89
N ARG A 74 2.47 -16.69 -5.92
CA ARG A 74 1.85 -17.53 -4.90
C ARG A 74 0.83 -16.76 -4.05
N LEU A 75 1.15 -15.52 -3.69
CA LEU A 75 0.24 -14.66 -2.93
C LEU A 75 -1.09 -14.43 -3.66
N PHE A 76 -1.02 -14.15 -4.97
CA PHE A 76 -2.21 -14.00 -5.80
C PHE A 76 -2.99 -15.31 -5.93
N ASP A 77 -2.32 -16.44 -6.17
CA ASP A 77 -2.96 -17.76 -6.25
C ASP A 77 -3.73 -18.08 -4.96
N GLU A 78 -3.14 -17.83 -3.80
CA GLU A 78 -3.78 -18.06 -2.52
C GLU A 78 -4.91 -17.05 -2.23
N ALA A 79 -4.74 -15.80 -2.62
CA ALA A 79 -5.79 -14.79 -2.48
C ALA A 79 -7.02 -15.18 -3.32
N GLU A 80 -6.83 -15.49 -4.60
CA GLU A 80 -7.93 -15.88 -5.49
C GLU A 80 -8.62 -17.16 -5.05
N ARG A 81 -7.87 -18.13 -4.52
CA ARG A 81 -8.46 -19.36 -3.93
C ARG A 81 -9.34 -19.05 -2.72
N THR A 82 -9.00 -18.02 -1.94
CA THR A 82 -9.68 -17.68 -0.69
C THR A 82 -10.92 -16.80 -0.90
N VAL A 83 -10.83 -15.77 -1.75
CA VAL A 83 -11.88 -14.76 -1.93
C VAL A 83 -12.42 -14.69 -3.37
N GLY A 84 -11.89 -15.49 -4.29
CA GLY A 84 -12.21 -15.43 -5.72
C GLY A 84 -11.41 -14.36 -6.46
N ALA A 85 -11.75 -14.14 -7.73
CA ALA A 85 -11.07 -13.20 -8.60
C ALA A 85 -11.07 -11.78 -8.00
N LEU A 86 -9.93 -11.08 -8.05
CA LEU A 86 -9.68 -9.83 -7.35
C LEU A 86 -10.26 -8.61 -8.09
N ASP A 87 -10.86 -7.70 -7.33
CA ASP A 87 -11.32 -6.38 -7.79
C ASP A 87 -10.32 -5.27 -7.41
N ILE A 88 -9.64 -5.39 -6.27
CA ILE A 88 -8.78 -4.34 -5.71
C ILE A 88 -7.44 -4.94 -5.31
N VAL A 89 -6.35 -4.27 -5.69
CA VAL A 89 -4.99 -4.58 -5.19
C VAL A 89 -4.37 -3.33 -4.58
N VAL A 90 -3.87 -3.47 -3.35
CA VAL A 90 -3.12 -2.44 -2.65
C VAL A 90 -1.68 -2.91 -2.47
N ALA A 91 -0.75 -2.37 -3.25
CA ALA A 91 0.67 -2.61 -3.14
C ALA A 91 1.27 -1.65 -2.08
N ASN A 92 1.29 -2.10 -0.82
CA ASN A 92 1.67 -1.27 0.32
C ASN A 92 2.95 -1.77 1.02
N ALA A 93 3.35 -3.02 0.85
CA ALA A 93 4.55 -3.55 1.49
C ALA A 93 5.79 -2.70 1.16
N ALA A 94 6.56 -2.32 2.19
CA ALA A 94 7.78 -1.55 2.05
C ALA A 94 8.71 -1.72 3.25
N ASP A 95 9.99 -1.42 3.02
CA ASP A 95 11.03 -1.29 4.03
C ASP A 95 11.77 0.04 3.84
N ILE A 96 12.52 0.48 4.88
CA ILE A 96 13.25 1.73 4.88
C ILE A 96 14.66 1.56 5.48
N VAL A 97 15.62 2.24 4.87
CA VAL A 97 16.97 2.47 5.42
C VAL A 97 17.18 3.97 5.52
N VAL A 98 17.70 4.43 6.66
CA VAL A 98 18.06 5.83 6.89
C VAL A 98 19.52 5.89 7.27
N LYS A 99 20.38 6.18 6.29
CA LYS A 99 21.83 6.44 6.47
C LYS A 99 22.37 7.29 5.29
N PRO A 100 23.49 8.01 5.48
CA PRO A 100 24.14 8.74 4.39
C PRO A 100 24.41 7.84 3.18
N LEU A 101 24.30 8.37 1.97
CA LEU A 101 24.50 7.59 0.74
C LEU A 101 25.88 6.89 0.70
N ALA A 102 26.92 7.59 1.16
CA ALA A 102 28.27 7.04 1.21
C ALA A 102 28.45 5.82 2.13
N ASP A 103 27.54 5.65 3.10
CA ASP A 103 27.58 4.55 4.07
C ASP A 103 26.64 3.39 3.70
N CYS A 104 25.87 3.54 2.60
CA CYS A 104 24.99 2.48 2.14
C CYS A 104 25.79 1.33 1.53
N THR A 105 25.41 0.10 1.88
CA THR A 105 26.00 -1.11 1.34
C THR A 105 25.17 -1.69 0.21
N GLU A 106 25.72 -2.66 -0.53
CA GLU A 106 24.99 -3.43 -1.55
C GLU A 106 23.77 -4.15 -0.91
N GLU A 107 23.93 -4.71 0.30
CA GLU A 107 22.85 -5.39 1.01
C GLU A 107 21.72 -4.41 1.39
N ASP A 108 22.05 -3.16 1.74
CA ASP A 108 21.04 -2.13 1.96
C ASP A 108 20.28 -1.82 0.67
N TYR A 109 21.00 -1.70 -0.44
CA TYR A 109 20.42 -1.46 -1.75
C TYR A 109 19.49 -2.61 -2.16
N ASP A 110 19.97 -3.83 -2.15
CA ASP A 110 19.20 -5.02 -2.52
C ASP A 110 17.97 -5.17 -1.64
N ARG A 111 18.09 -5.04 -0.33
CA ARG A 111 16.96 -5.13 0.60
C ARG A 111 15.87 -4.13 0.27
N ILE A 112 16.23 -2.87 0.01
CA ILE A 112 15.26 -1.80 -0.27
C ILE A 112 14.67 -1.95 -1.66
N PHE A 113 15.48 -2.16 -2.68
CA PHE A 113 14.98 -2.27 -4.06
C PHE A 113 14.26 -3.58 -4.32
N ASP A 114 14.70 -4.69 -3.73
CA ASP A 114 13.99 -5.96 -3.85
C ASP A 114 12.59 -5.89 -3.23
N THR A 115 12.46 -5.25 -2.07
CA THR A 115 11.15 -5.11 -1.42
C THR A 115 10.30 -4.02 -2.08
N ASN A 116 10.82 -2.78 -2.17
CA ASN A 116 10.02 -1.61 -2.51
C ASN A 116 9.80 -1.44 -4.01
N THR A 117 10.74 -1.90 -4.85
CA THR A 117 10.70 -1.69 -6.30
C THR A 117 10.37 -2.99 -7.01
N LYS A 118 11.21 -4.03 -6.89
CA LYS A 118 10.99 -5.33 -7.52
C LYS A 118 9.70 -5.98 -7.01
N GLY A 119 9.49 -6.04 -5.70
CA GLY A 119 8.29 -6.63 -5.10
C GLY A 119 7.01 -5.91 -5.53
N VAL A 120 7.03 -4.57 -5.57
CA VAL A 120 5.90 -3.79 -6.09
C VAL A 120 5.71 -4.06 -7.57
N PHE A 121 6.76 -4.05 -8.40
CA PHE A 121 6.66 -4.33 -9.83
C PHE A 121 5.99 -5.68 -10.12
N PHE A 122 6.41 -6.75 -9.45
CA PHE A 122 5.80 -8.07 -9.66
C PHE A 122 4.38 -8.16 -9.08
N THR A 123 4.06 -7.44 -8.01
CA THR A 123 2.68 -7.28 -7.52
C THR A 123 1.82 -6.59 -8.58
N LEU A 124 2.30 -5.50 -9.18
CA LEU A 124 1.59 -4.79 -10.25
C LEU A 124 1.44 -5.64 -11.51
N LYS A 125 2.48 -6.41 -11.88
CA LYS A 125 2.42 -7.34 -13.01
C LYS A 125 1.32 -8.40 -12.82
N GLU A 126 1.23 -9.01 -11.65
CA GLU A 126 0.18 -9.99 -11.37
C GLU A 126 -1.20 -9.31 -11.30
N ALA A 127 -1.31 -8.12 -10.72
CA ALA A 127 -2.54 -7.33 -10.73
C ALA A 127 -3.00 -7.01 -12.16
N ALA A 128 -2.10 -6.56 -13.02
CA ALA A 128 -2.42 -6.26 -14.43
C ALA A 128 -2.98 -7.46 -15.18
N ARG A 129 -2.48 -8.67 -14.89
CA ARG A 129 -2.90 -9.91 -15.55
C ARG A 129 -4.22 -10.46 -15.03
N ARG A 130 -4.51 -10.29 -13.73
CA ARG A 130 -5.53 -11.07 -13.00
C ARG A 130 -6.73 -10.25 -12.51
N LEU A 131 -6.59 -8.93 -12.31
CA LEU A 131 -7.73 -8.13 -11.86
C LEU A 131 -8.88 -8.21 -12.86
N LYS A 132 -10.09 -8.18 -12.31
CA LYS A 132 -11.29 -7.98 -13.11
C LYS A 132 -11.28 -6.62 -13.80
N ASP A 133 -11.94 -6.52 -14.96
CA ASP A 133 -12.18 -5.22 -15.59
C ASP A 133 -12.96 -4.30 -14.65
N GLY A 134 -12.67 -3.02 -14.70
CA GLY A 134 -13.18 -2.05 -13.73
C GLY A 134 -12.49 -2.11 -12.36
N GLY A 135 -11.39 -2.86 -12.24
CA GLY A 135 -10.62 -3.01 -11.00
C GLY A 135 -9.90 -1.74 -10.51
N ARG A 136 -9.28 -1.83 -9.35
CA ARG A 136 -8.55 -0.72 -8.70
C ARG A 136 -7.16 -1.18 -8.25
N ILE A 137 -6.14 -0.45 -8.65
CA ILE A 137 -4.76 -0.65 -8.18
C ILE A 137 -4.34 0.60 -7.42
N ILE A 138 -3.96 0.43 -6.16
CA ILE A 138 -3.50 1.49 -5.26
C ILE A 138 -2.10 1.15 -4.79
N VAL A 139 -1.16 2.09 -4.88
CA VAL A 139 0.23 1.87 -4.51
C VAL A 139 0.64 2.85 -3.44
N SER A 140 1.27 2.38 -2.37
CA SER A 140 1.83 3.24 -1.33
C SER A 140 3.19 3.78 -1.76
N SER A 141 3.25 5.09 -2.09
CA SER A 141 4.48 5.87 -2.24
C SER A 141 4.83 6.60 -0.93
N THR A 142 5.36 7.80 -1.02
CA THR A 142 5.71 8.68 0.10
C THR A 142 5.73 10.14 -0.33
N GLY A 143 5.33 11.06 0.53
CA GLY A 143 5.53 12.50 0.35
C GLY A 143 7.00 12.88 0.26
N GLY A 144 7.88 12.04 0.79
CA GLY A 144 9.32 12.22 0.72
C GLY A 144 9.90 12.38 -0.68
N THR A 145 9.25 11.85 -1.71
CA THR A 145 9.68 12.05 -3.13
C THR A 145 9.53 13.49 -3.61
N ARG A 146 8.78 14.33 -2.87
CA ARG A 146 8.56 15.76 -3.15
C ARG A 146 9.26 16.69 -2.15
N MET A 147 10.06 16.12 -1.25
CA MET A 147 10.71 16.81 -0.14
C MET A 147 12.20 16.46 -0.08
N PHE A 148 12.93 17.09 0.81
CA PHE A 148 14.36 16.85 1.01
C PHE A 148 14.58 16.10 2.34
N PHE A 149 14.95 14.82 2.26
CA PHE A 149 15.28 14.00 3.42
C PHE A 149 16.70 13.41 3.31
N PRO A 150 17.69 14.03 3.95
CA PRO A 150 19.04 13.46 4.04
C PRO A 150 19.00 12.03 4.60
N GLY A 151 19.83 11.17 4.04
CA GLY A 151 19.95 9.78 4.49
C GLY A 151 18.84 8.83 3.97
N GLN A 152 17.96 9.28 3.09
CA GLN A 152 16.87 8.44 2.55
C GLN A 152 17.02 8.14 1.04
N SER A 153 18.21 8.24 0.49
CA SER A 153 18.44 8.10 -0.96
C SER A 153 17.91 6.80 -1.54
N LEU A 154 18.15 5.65 -0.87
CA LEU A 154 17.66 4.34 -1.32
C LEU A 154 16.14 4.27 -1.25
N TYR A 155 15.57 4.70 -0.13
CA TYR A 155 14.11 4.66 0.07
C TYR A 155 13.40 5.56 -0.95
N LEU A 156 13.81 6.82 -1.06
CA LEU A 156 13.19 7.77 -1.99
C LEU A 156 13.38 7.37 -3.45
N GLY A 157 14.56 6.86 -3.82
CA GLY A 157 14.82 6.32 -5.16
C GLY A 157 13.89 5.15 -5.48
N SER A 158 13.70 4.21 -4.54
CA SER A 158 12.80 3.09 -4.70
C SER A 158 11.34 3.51 -4.88
N LYS A 159 10.88 4.53 -4.14
CA LYS A 159 9.53 5.07 -4.24
C LYS A 159 9.31 5.93 -5.49
N GLY A 160 10.33 6.67 -5.93
CA GLY A 160 10.29 7.37 -7.21
C GLY A 160 10.07 6.44 -8.41
N ALA A 161 10.74 5.28 -8.43
CA ALA A 161 10.51 4.26 -9.44
C ALA A 161 9.06 3.76 -9.47
N VAL A 162 8.49 3.51 -8.30
CA VAL A 162 7.11 3.03 -8.15
C VAL A 162 6.08 4.04 -8.69
N GLU A 163 6.32 5.33 -8.52
CA GLU A 163 5.46 6.39 -9.06
C GLU A 163 5.43 6.36 -10.60
N GLN A 164 6.54 6.04 -11.25
CA GLN A 164 6.57 5.90 -12.70
C GLN A 164 5.88 4.62 -13.18
N PHE A 165 5.97 3.51 -12.44
CA PHE A 165 5.19 2.31 -12.75
C PHE A 165 3.69 2.60 -12.74
N VAL A 166 3.20 3.36 -11.76
CA VAL A 166 1.79 3.77 -11.69
C VAL A 166 1.37 4.56 -12.92
N ARG A 167 2.19 5.53 -13.35
CA ARG A 167 1.88 6.36 -14.53
C ARG A 167 1.81 5.53 -15.81
N ALA A 168 2.81 4.66 -16.05
CA ALA A 168 2.82 3.80 -17.23
C ALA A 168 1.63 2.83 -17.22
N LEU A 169 1.46 2.10 -16.12
CA LEU A 169 0.43 1.06 -16.02
C LEU A 169 -1.00 1.61 -16.12
N SER A 170 -1.24 2.86 -15.70
CA SER A 170 -2.54 3.50 -15.81
C SER A 170 -3.02 3.65 -17.26
N TRP A 171 -2.10 3.85 -18.21
CA TRP A 171 -2.38 3.89 -19.63
C TRP A 171 -2.58 2.49 -20.23
N GLU A 172 -1.78 1.53 -19.81
CA GLU A 172 -1.86 0.14 -20.28
C GLU A 172 -3.21 -0.52 -19.93
N LEU A 173 -3.76 -0.19 -18.75
CA LEU A 173 -4.98 -0.80 -18.24
C LEU A 173 -6.26 0.03 -18.43
N GLY A 174 -6.15 1.20 -19.06
CA GLY A 174 -7.29 2.11 -19.26
C GLY A 174 -8.42 1.48 -20.09
N ASN A 175 -8.11 0.68 -21.11
CA ASN A 175 -9.09 -0.02 -21.93
C ASN A 175 -9.90 -1.09 -21.17
N ARG A 176 -9.39 -1.55 -20.03
CA ARG A 176 -10.09 -2.47 -19.11
C ARG A 176 -10.85 -1.73 -18.00
N GLY A 177 -10.88 -0.40 -18.01
CA GLY A 177 -11.50 0.43 -16.97
C GLY A 177 -10.82 0.30 -15.61
N ILE A 178 -9.59 -0.22 -15.54
CA ILE A 178 -8.82 -0.36 -14.30
C ILE A 178 -8.11 0.96 -14.01
N THR A 179 -8.32 1.51 -12.81
CA THR A 179 -7.57 2.69 -12.35
C THR A 179 -6.31 2.28 -11.60
N VAL A 180 -5.23 3.01 -11.81
CA VAL A 180 -3.94 2.79 -11.13
C VAL A 180 -3.46 4.11 -10.55
N ASN A 181 -3.36 4.19 -9.21
CA ASN A 181 -2.96 5.41 -8.53
C ASN A 181 -1.97 5.13 -7.40
N ALA A 182 -1.12 6.11 -7.10
CA ALA A 182 -0.30 6.14 -5.90
C ALA A 182 -0.92 7.04 -4.84
N ILE A 183 -0.71 6.68 -3.58
CA ILE A 183 -0.91 7.56 -2.43
C ILE A 183 0.48 7.88 -1.87
N SER A 184 0.77 9.15 -1.66
CA SER A 184 1.98 9.64 -0.99
C SER A 184 1.64 10.11 0.42
N PRO A 185 1.81 9.27 1.45
CA PRO A 185 1.63 9.69 2.83
C PRO A 185 2.68 10.72 3.24
N GLY A 186 2.28 11.67 4.08
CA GLY A 186 3.17 12.46 4.91
C GLY A 186 3.62 11.69 6.15
N PRO A 187 4.24 12.36 7.13
CA PRO A 187 4.55 11.76 8.41
C PRO A 187 3.29 11.13 9.02
N THR A 188 3.34 9.81 9.23
CA THR A 188 2.19 9.02 9.67
C THR A 188 2.61 8.13 10.85
N GLU A 189 1.73 8.01 11.84
CA GLU A 189 1.93 7.21 13.04
C GLU A 189 1.98 5.71 12.70
N THR A 190 3.18 5.20 12.54
CA THR A 190 3.45 3.80 12.21
C THR A 190 4.72 3.34 12.93
N ASP A 191 4.99 2.02 12.93
CA ASP A 191 6.24 1.46 13.46
C ASP A 191 7.51 2.01 12.76
N MET A 192 7.39 2.68 11.62
CA MET A 192 8.51 3.34 10.93
C MET A 192 8.81 4.73 11.51
N MET A 193 7.88 5.34 12.26
CA MET A 193 8.06 6.64 12.90
C MET A 193 8.94 6.49 14.13
N GLN A 194 10.08 7.17 14.12
CA GLN A 194 10.98 7.18 15.29
C GLN A 194 10.60 8.34 16.21
N ASP A 195 10.56 8.09 17.51
CA ASP A 195 10.13 9.06 18.55
C ASP A 195 10.88 10.40 18.46
N ARG A 196 12.19 10.35 18.19
CA ARG A 196 13.05 11.55 18.06
C ARG A 196 12.62 12.51 16.93
N TYR A 197 11.78 12.08 16.01
CA TYR A 197 11.31 12.89 14.86
C TYR A 197 9.87 13.36 15.00
N ARG A 198 9.13 12.93 16.05
CA ARG A 198 7.70 13.20 16.18
C ARG A 198 7.35 14.68 16.17
N ASP A 199 8.01 15.49 17.01
CA ASP A 199 7.70 16.92 17.09
C ASP A 199 7.97 17.65 15.78
N LYS A 200 9.10 17.32 15.13
CA LYS A 200 9.43 17.88 13.81
C LYS A 200 8.42 17.44 12.75
N ALA A 201 8.02 16.18 12.78
CA ALA A 201 7.04 15.63 11.86
C ALA A 201 5.66 16.26 12.05
N ALA A 202 5.22 16.47 13.28
CA ALA A 202 3.97 17.17 13.60
C ALA A 202 3.98 18.63 13.11
N ALA A 203 5.09 19.34 13.30
CA ALA A 203 5.26 20.73 12.87
C ALA A 203 5.31 20.93 11.35
N MET A 204 5.50 19.84 10.55
CA MET A 204 5.45 19.91 9.09
C MET A 204 4.03 20.09 8.56
N SER A 205 3.01 19.76 9.35
CA SER A 205 1.60 19.91 8.97
C SER A 205 1.00 21.16 9.61
N PRO A 206 0.22 21.98 8.88
CA PRO A 206 -0.56 23.07 9.47
C PRO A 206 -1.57 22.59 10.52
N PHE A 207 -1.88 21.31 10.57
CA PHE A 207 -2.72 20.71 11.63
C PHE A 207 -1.94 20.43 12.93
N ASN A 208 -0.62 20.64 12.95
CA ASN A 208 0.28 20.41 14.09
C ASN A 208 0.14 18.99 14.69
N ARG A 209 -0.06 18.00 13.82
CA ARG A 209 -0.10 16.60 14.21
C ARG A 209 0.52 15.70 13.14
N ILE A 210 0.97 14.54 13.56
CA ILE A 210 1.30 13.42 12.68
C ILE A 210 -0.02 12.84 12.16
N GLY A 211 -0.05 12.36 10.91
CA GLY A 211 -1.20 11.67 10.33
C GLY A 211 -1.48 10.35 11.04
N ASP A 212 -2.74 10.02 11.22
CA ASP A 212 -3.16 8.66 11.62
C ASP A 212 -3.18 7.75 10.38
N PRO A 213 -2.84 6.45 10.48
CA PRO A 213 -3.05 5.50 9.39
C PRO A 213 -4.46 5.55 8.77
N ALA A 214 -5.48 5.91 9.55
CA ALA A 214 -6.85 6.10 9.06
C ALA A 214 -7.00 7.30 8.11
N ASP A 215 -6.20 8.36 8.27
CA ASP A 215 -6.19 9.49 7.33
C ASP A 215 -5.78 9.03 5.92
N ILE A 216 -4.81 8.12 5.85
CA ILE A 216 -4.33 7.54 4.58
C ILE A 216 -5.33 6.53 4.03
N ALA A 217 -5.91 5.71 4.92
CA ALA A 217 -6.93 4.74 4.53
C ALA A 217 -8.17 5.41 3.93
N ALA A 218 -8.57 6.59 4.40
CA ALA A 218 -9.69 7.35 3.82
C ALA A 218 -9.45 7.69 2.34
N VAL A 219 -8.22 8.07 1.96
CA VAL A 219 -7.86 8.30 0.55
C VAL A 219 -7.89 6.98 -0.24
N ALA A 220 -7.44 5.88 0.35
CA ALA A 220 -7.52 4.56 -0.29
C ALA A 220 -8.98 4.13 -0.50
N MET A 221 -9.88 4.40 0.45
CA MET A 221 -11.32 4.13 0.30
C MET A 221 -11.94 4.93 -0.84
N PHE A 222 -11.61 6.22 -0.97
CA PHE A 222 -12.02 7.04 -2.10
C PHE A 222 -11.59 6.41 -3.43
N LEU A 223 -10.32 6.04 -3.57
CA LEU A 223 -9.78 5.44 -4.79
C LEU A 223 -10.34 4.04 -5.10
N ALA A 224 -10.69 3.27 -4.06
CA ALA A 224 -11.23 1.92 -4.19
C ALA A 224 -12.70 1.87 -4.62
N THR A 225 -13.45 2.95 -4.37
CA THR A 225 -14.89 3.04 -4.68
C THR A 225 -15.16 3.70 -6.04
N ASP A 226 -16.42 3.75 -6.45
CA ASP A 226 -16.83 4.45 -7.66
C ASP A 226 -16.63 5.96 -7.58
N ALA A 227 -16.45 6.54 -6.40
CA ALA A 227 -16.07 7.94 -6.25
C ALA A 227 -14.71 8.25 -6.91
N GLY A 228 -13.78 7.29 -6.90
CA GLY A 228 -12.46 7.39 -7.54
C GLY A 228 -12.39 6.93 -9.01
N ARG A 229 -13.51 6.54 -9.63
CA ARG A 229 -13.54 5.91 -10.98
C ARG A 229 -12.91 6.74 -12.10
N TRP A 230 -12.83 8.06 -11.94
CA TRP A 230 -12.25 8.98 -12.92
C TRP A 230 -10.86 9.48 -12.54
N VAL A 231 -10.25 8.86 -11.54
CA VAL A 231 -8.88 9.17 -11.09
C VAL A 231 -7.98 8.01 -11.44
N THR A 232 -7.02 8.24 -12.36
CA THR A 232 -6.00 7.25 -12.74
C THR A 232 -4.68 7.93 -13.11
N GLY A 233 -3.55 7.25 -12.93
CA GLY A 233 -2.21 7.75 -13.19
C GLY A 233 -1.74 8.83 -12.22
N GLN A 234 -2.46 9.04 -11.10
CA GLN A 234 -2.16 10.11 -10.16
C GLN A 234 -1.29 9.62 -8.99
N ASN A 235 -0.49 10.54 -8.47
CA ASN A 235 0.16 10.40 -7.18
C ASN A 235 -0.46 11.41 -6.20
N ILE A 236 -1.38 10.92 -5.37
CA ILE A 236 -2.19 11.76 -4.47
C ILE A 236 -1.46 11.97 -3.16
N GLY A 237 -1.21 13.22 -2.82
CA GLY A 237 -0.66 13.61 -1.52
C GLY A 237 -1.67 13.41 -0.40
N ALA A 238 -1.30 12.66 0.62
CA ALA A 238 -2.06 12.47 1.86
C ALA A 238 -1.17 12.82 3.07
N GLY A 239 -0.68 14.08 3.08
CA GLY A 239 0.34 14.53 4.02
C GLY A 239 -0.11 15.61 5.00
N GLY A 240 -1.41 15.93 5.05
CA GLY A 240 -1.90 16.99 5.93
C GLY A 240 -1.26 18.35 5.65
N GLY A 241 -0.91 18.65 4.38
CA GLY A 241 -0.27 19.91 3.98
C GLY A 241 1.25 19.96 4.20
N ALA A 242 1.92 18.85 4.51
CA ALA A 242 3.37 18.80 4.73
C ALA A 242 4.19 18.96 3.44
N PHE A 243 3.59 18.79 2.25
CA PHE A 243 4.21 18.90 0.92
C PHE A 243 3.17 19.18 -0.17
#